data_766c5fccd9fe1e28e8af08d277ad75b5
#
_entry.id   766c5fccd9fe1e28e8af08d277ad75b5
#
_cell.length_a   1.000
_cell.length_b   1.000
_cell.length_c   1.000
_cell.angle_alpha   90.00
_cell.angle_beta   90.00
_cell.angle_gamma   90.00
#
_symmetry.space_group_name_H-M   'P 1'
#
loop_
_entity.id
_entity.type
_entity.pdbx_description
1 polymer ?
#
loop_
_entity_poly.entity_id
_entity_poly.type
_entity_poly.pdbx_seq_one_letter_code
_entity_poly.pdbx_strand_id
1 'polypeptide(L)'
;EMGHGFGIGALFDNNNLKETSNGTQWYIGSNAVREYNYYFTDNSYDRIPIENNGGGGTANVHLEEGDEGTVSSNNRYYNGVLHPGLDHELMSGWADNIKYQLPMSRITLGCLEDLGYSVDYNEVETYDPSDFTVY
;
A
#
# COMPACT_ATOMS: atom_id res chain seq x y z
N GLU A 1 3.49 -10.79 -7.12
CA GLU A 1 4.10 -10.72 -8.45
C GLU A 1 3.05 -10.56 -9.56
N MET A 2 1.93 -11.28 -9.50
CA MET A 2 0.87 -11.15 -10.50
C MET A 2 0.28 -9.73 -10.53
N GLY A 3 0.14 -9.07 -9.38
CA GLY A 3 -0.31 -7.69 -9.32
C GLY A 3 0.61 -6.74 -10.07
N HIS A 4 1.93 -6.95 -10.02
CA HIS A 4 2.89 -6.16 -10.80
C HIS A 4 2.74 -6.41 -12.30
N GLY A 5 2.41 -7.62 -12.71
CA GLY A 5 2.10 -7.94 -14.10
C GLY A 5 0.90 -7.18 -14.65
N PHE A 6 -0.04 -6.79 -13.78
CA PHE A 6 -1.18 -5.95 -14.15
C PHE A 6 -0.90 -4.44 -14.01
N GLY A 7 0.31 -4.06 -13.62
CA GLY A 7 0.73 -2.67 -13.57
C GLY A 7 0.79 -2.03 -12.18
N ILE A 8 0.47 -2.76 -11.11
CA ILE A 8 0.62 -2.22 -9.75
C ILE A 8 2.10 -1.86 -9.54
N GLY A 9 2.34 -0.63 -9.16
CA GLY A 9 3.66 -0.05 -9.00
C GLY A 9 4.20 0.56 -10.28
N ALA A 10 4.43 -0.23 -11.32
CA ALA A 10 5.07 0.22 -12.55
C ALA A 10 4.28 1.28 -13.32
N LEU A 11 2.95 1.19 -13.33
CA LEU A 11 2.10 2.12 -14.05
C LEU A 11 1.55 3.27 -13.19
N PHE A 12 1.95 3.38 -11.93
CA PHE A 12 1.45 4.44 -11.06
C PHE A 12 1.80 5.84 -11.59
N ASP A 13 3.02 6.04 -12.06
CA ASP A 13 3.45 7.33 -12.61
C ASP A 13 2.70 7.69 -13.89
N ASN A 14 2.54 6.72 -14.78
CA ASN A 14 1.90 6.95 -16.09
C ASN A 14 0.41 7.27 -15.96
N ASN A 15 -0.22 6.91 -14.85
CA ASN A 15 -1.64 7.12 -14.61
C ASN A 15 -1.92 8.21 -13.58
N ASN A 16 -0.92 9.01 -13.23
CA ASN A 16 -1.01 10.09 -12.25
C ASN A 16 -1.50 9.62 -10.88
N LEU A 17 -1.09 8.43 -10.48
CA LEU A 17 -1.51 7.82 -9.21
C LEU A 17 -0.53 8.10 -8.07
N LYS A 18 0.57 8.81 -8.34
CA LYS A 18 1.57 9.20 -7.33
C LYS A 18 1.74 10.71 -7.26
N GLU A 19 2.06 11.15 -6.06
CA GLU A 19 2.43 12.53 -5.78
C GLU A 19 3.69 12.54 -4.91
N THR A 20 4.65 13.42 -5.24
CA THR A 20 5.83 13.62 -4.43
C THR A 20 5.62 14.86 -3.56
N SER A 21 5.81 14.71 -2.26
CA SER A 21 5.72 15.80 -1.29
C SER A 21 6.90 15.72 -0.33
N ASN A 22 7.71 16.79 -0.26
CA ASN A 22 8.89 16.84 0.60
C ASN A 22 9.86 15.66 0.40
N GLY A 23 10.05 15.23 -0.84
CA GLY A 23 10.90 14.10 -1.18
C GLY A 23 10.31 12.73 -0.91
N THR A 24 9.10 12.65 -0.40
CA THR A 24 8.39 11.39 -0.13
C THR A 24 7.32 11.17 -1.20
N GLN A 25 7.22 9.93 -1.66
CA GLN A 25 6.19 9.56 -2.63
C GLN A 25 4.95 9.01 -1.94
N TRP A 26 3.79 9.38 -2.48
CA TRP A 26 2.48 9.01 -1.97
C TRP A 26 1.61 8.49 -3.10
N TYR A 27 0.81 7.48 -2.80
CA TYR A 27 -0.22 7.00 -3.71
C TYR A 27 -1.50 7.79 -3.49
N ILE A 28 -2.09 8.31 -4.57
CA ILE A 28 -3.26 9.20 -4.51
C ILE A 28 -4.46 8.70 -5.32
N GLY A 29 -4.43 7.48 -5.82
CA GLY A 29 -5.55 6.92 -6.57
C GLY A 29 -6.81 6.81 -5.71
N SER A 30 -7.94 7.34 -6.20
CA SER A 30 -9.14 7.52 -5.39
C SER A 30 -9.78 6.21 -4.92
N ASN A 31 -9.71 5.17 -5.73
CA ASN A 31 -10.32 3.88 -5.37
C ASN A 31 -9.53 3.18 -4.25
N ALA A 32 -8.21 3.11 -4.38
CA ALA A 32 -7.38 2.53 -3.33
C ALA A 32 -7.43 3.35 -2.04
N VAL A 33 -7.43 4.68 -2.14
CA VAL A 33 -7.54 5.57 -0.97
C VAL A 33 -8.89 5.36 -0.27
N ARG A 34 -9.98 5.20 -1.01
CA ARG A 34 -11.28 4.86 -0.44
C ARG A 34 -11.20 3.56 0.37
N GLU A 35 -10.56 2.52 -0.17
CA GLU A 35 -10.43 1.23 0.49
C GLU A 35 -9.43 1.27 1.65
N TYR A 36 -8.43 2.11 1.58
CA TYR A 36 -7.53 2.39 2.69
C TYR A 36 -8.29 2.94 3.90
N ASN A 37 -9.19 3.89 3.67
CA ASN A 37 -10.05 4.43 4.73
C ASN A 37 -11.07 3.41 5.26
N TYR A 38 -11.37 2.38 4.50
CA TYR A 38 -12.22 1.27 4.97
C TYR A 38 -11.56 0.51 6.12
N TYR A 39 -10.24 0.31 6.05
CA TYR A 39 -9.48 -0.38 7.10
C TYR A 39 -9.02 0.56 8.21
N PHE A 40 -8.62 1.77 7.87
CA PHE A 40 -8.04 2.74 8.81
C PHE A 40 -9.02 3.88 9.04
N THR A 41 -9.80 3.75 10.09
CA THR A 41 -10.95 4.64 10.34
C THR A 41 -10.65 5.81 11.29
N ASP A 42 -9.43 5.87 11.84
CA ASP A 42 -9.06 6.90 12.83
C ASP A 42 -9.00 8.31 12.24
N ASN A 43 -8.78 8.42 10.96
CA ASN A 43 -8.72 9.67 10.22
C ASN A 43 -9.39 9.52 8.86
N SER A 44 -9.53 10.64 8.15
CA SER A 44 -9.87 10.64 6.74
C SER A 44 -8.59 10.88 5.96
N TYR A 45 -8.03 9.81 5.39
CA TYR A 45 -6.79 9.90 4.63
C TYR A 45 -7.09 10.22 3.16
N ASP A 46 -6.23 11.02 2.53
CA ASP A 46 -6.32 11.34 1.11
C ASP A 46 -5.19 10.70 0.30
N ARG A 47 -4.32 9.96 0.97
CA ARG A 47 -3.15 9.33 0.36
C ARG A 47 -2.69 8.11 1.13
N ILE A 48 -1.92 7.25 0.45
CA ILE A 48 -1.33 6.04 1.02
C ILE A 48 0.19 6.16 0.89
N PRO A 49 0.97 5.84 1.95
CA PRO A 49 2.43 5.92 1.85
C PRO A 49 2.98 4.86 0.89
N ILE A 50 4.03 5.23 0.14
CA ILE A 50 4.74 4.34 -0.76
C ILE A 50 6.06 3.93 -0.12
N GLU A 51 6.43 2.66 -0.29
CA GLU A 51 7.66 2.09 0.23
C GLU A 51 8.89 2.85 -0.27
N ASN A 52 9.77 3.24 0.63
CA ASN A 52 11.01 3.94 0.29
C ASN A 52 12.28 3.12 0.52
N ASN A 53 12.13 1.88 0.98
CA ASN A 53 13.24 0.97 1.28
C ASN A 53 13.27 -0.21 0.33
N GLY A 54 14.32 -1.03 0.42
CA GLY A 54 14.43 -2.28 -0.34
C GLY A 54 15.07 -2.17 -1.71
N GLY A 55 15.56 -1.01 -2.09
CA GLY A 55 16.24 -0.81 -3.36
C GLY A 55 15.31 -0.79 -4.57
N GLY A 56 15.88 -0.90 -5.76
CA GLY A 56 15.18 -0.63 -7.02
C GLY A 56 14.01 -1.55 -7.38
N GLY A 57 13.93 -2.72 -6.76
CA GLY A 57 12.80 -3.64 -7.00
C GLY A 57 11.65 -3.48 -6.03
N THR A 58 11.82 -2.69 -4.98
CA THR A 58 10.85 -2.54 -3.89
C THR A 58 10.46 -1.09 -3.68
N ALA A 59 11.46 -0.22 -3.56
CA ALA A 59 11.23 1.20 -3.33
C ALA A 59 10.49 1.85 -4.51
N ASN A 60 9.51 2.68 -4.18
CA ASN A 60 8.72 3.49 -5.13
C ASN A 60 7.77 2.70 -6.05
N VAL A 61 7.71 1.39 -5.90
CA VAL A 61 6.83 0.52 -6.71
C VAL A 61 5.90 -0.35 -5.87
N HIS A 62 5.93 -0.20 -4.55
CA HIS A 62 5.06 -0.89 -3.60
C HIS A 62 4.45 0.11 -2.64
N LEU A 63 3.28 -0.22 -2.08
CA LEU A 63 2.75 0.51 -0.94
C LEU A 63 3.58 0.19 0.31
N GLU A 64 3.63 1.14 1.24
CA GLU A 64 4.46 1.04 2.44
C GLU A 64 3.92 -0.01 3.39
N GLU A 65 4.76 -0.95 3.78
CA GLU A 65 4.40 -1.97 4.76
C GLU A 65 4.33 -1.41 6.18
N GLY A 66 5.30 -0.58 6.55
CA GLY A 66 5.39 -0.05 7.90
C GLY A 66 6.81 -0.08 8.45
N ASP A 67 7.03 -0.80 9.53
CA ASP A 67 8.30 -0.74 10.25
C ASP A 67 9.25 -1.91 9.96
N GLU A 68 8.84 -2.84 9.13
CA GLU A 68 9.61 -4.06 8.92
C GLU A 68 11.01 -3.77 8.38
N GLY A 69 11.98 -4.17 9.14
CA GLY A 69 13.38 -4.16 8.74
C GLY A 69 14.08 -2.82 8.78
N THR A 70 13.41 -1.70 9.02
CA THR A 70 14.02 -0.43 9.15
C THR A 70 13.11 0.71 9.47
N VAL A 71 13.34 1.32 10.23
CA VAL A 71 13.86 2.46 10.65
C VAL A 71 13.37 3.82 10.17
N SER A 72 12.89 4.04 9.02
CA SER A 72 12.49 5.38 8.65
C SER A 72 11.01 5.44 8.35
N SER A 73 10.26 5.68 9.38
CA SER A 73 8.83 5.97 9.24
C SER A 73 8.54 7.37 8.68
N ASN A 74 9.57 8.11 8.27
CA ASN A 74 9.38 9.48 7.78
C ASN A 74 8.51 9.54 6.52
N ASN A 75 8.53 8.49 5.72
CA ASN A 75 7.69 8.41 4.52
C ASN A 75 6.20 8.16 4.82
N ARG A 76 5.83 7.99 6.09
CA ARG A 76 4.44 7.80 6.51
C ARG A 76 3.81 9.05 7.14
N TYR A 77 4.58 10.11 7.36
CA TYR A 77 4.06 11.36 7.92
C TYR A 77 3.74 12.37 6.82
N TYR A 78 2.52 12.86 6.83
CA TYR A 78 2.08 13.94 5.95
C TYR A 78 1.35 15.00 6.79
N ASN A 79 1.86 16.23 6.75
CA ASN A 79 1.34 17.34 7.56
C ASN A 79 1.22 16.98 9.04
N GLY A 80 2.20 16.25 9.57
CA GLY A 80 2.22 15.83 10.97
C GLY A 80 1.30 14.65 11.32
N VAL A 81 0.61 14.08 10.34
CA VAL A 81 -0.27 12.94 10.54
C VAL A 81 0.40 11.66 10.06
N LEU A 82 0.50 10.68 10.94
CA LEU A 82 1.01 9.36 10.60
C LEU A 82 -0.03 8.59 9.78
N HIS A 83 0.38 8.11 8.61
CA HIS A 83 -0.43 7.24 7.76
C HIS A 83 -0.01 5.78 8.01
N PRO A 84 -0.93 4.90 8.40
CA PRO A 84 -0.62 3.49 8.66
C PRO A 84 0.01 2.79 7.46
N GLY A 85 0.96 1.88 7.74
CA GLY A 85 1.49 0.97 6.74
C GLY A 85 0.57 -0.24 6.53
N LEU A 86 0.83 -1.01 5.48
CA LEU A 86 0.04 -2.17 5.08
C LEU A 86 0.75 -3.47 5.48
N ASP A 87 1.04 -3.62 6.76
CA ASP A 87 1.68 -4.83 7.28
C ASP A 87 0.85 -6.08 6.93
N HIS A 88 1.52 -7.17 6.55
CA HIS A 88 0.90 -8.45 6.16
C HIS A 88 -0.04 -8.39 4.93
N GLU A 89 0.06 -7.36 4.11
CA GLU A 89 -0.70 -7.30 2.86
C GLU A 89 0.14 -7.80 1.68
N LEU A 90 -0.49 -8.54 0.77
CA LEU A 90 0.18 -9.23 -0.34
C LEU A 90 1.05 -8.33 -1.23
N MET A 91 0.62 -7.09 -1.47
CA MET A 91 1.29 -6.16 -2.38
C MET A 91 2.08 -5.07 -1.65
N SER A 92 2.34 -5.24 -0.36
CA SER A 92 3.26 -4.37 0.37
C SER A 92 4.72 -4.62 -0.05
N GLY A 93 5.63 -3.77 0.42
CA GLY A 93 7.03 -3.79 -0.02
C GLY A 93 7.86 -4.98 0.46
N TRP A 94 7.42 -5.70 1.47
CA TRP A 94 8.18 -6.78 2.09
C TRP A 94 7.33 -8.03 2.25
N ALA A 95 7.97 -9.17 2.05
CA ALA A 95 7.36 -10.47 2.33
C ALA A 95 7.68 -10.86 3.77
N ASP A 96 6.66 -11.04 4.56
CA ASP A 96 6.83 -11.49 5.93
C ASP A 96 7.33 -12.92 6.01
N ASN A 97 8.16 -13.19 7.00
CA ASN A 97 8.60 -14.54 7.29
C ASN A 97 7.52 -15.30 8.06
N ILE A 98 6.34 -15.42 7.46
CA ILE A 98 5.19 -16.09 8.05
C ILE A 98 4.90 -17.39 7.33
N LYS A 99 4.24 -18.29 8.05
CA LYS A 99 3.84 -19.60 7.53
C LYS A 99 2.55 -19.55 6.70
N TYR A 100 1.95 -18.38 6.60
CA TYR A 100 0.65 -18.19 5.98
C TYR A 100 0.76 -17.36 4.72
N GLN A 101 -0.21 -17.48 3.83
CA GLN A 101 -0.32 -16.61 2.68
C GLN A 101 -0.65 -15.19 3.13
N LEU A 102 0.02 -14.21 2.50
CA LEU A 102 -0.33 -12.81 2.70
C LEU A 102 -1.67 -12.53 2.01
N PRO A 103 -2.62 -11.91 2.70
CA PRO A 103 -3.92 -11.62 2.12
C PRO A 103 -3.87 -10.49 1.10
N MET A 104 -4.66 -10.61 0.04
CA MET A 104 -4.92 -9.54 -0.89
C MET A 104 -6.08 -8.70 -0.36
N SER A 105 -5.78 -7.49 0.07
CA SER A 105 -6.77 -6.57 0.64
C SER A 105 -7.61 -5.86 -0.44
N ARG A 106 -8.66 -5.19 0.01
CA ARG A 106 -9.45 -4.29 -0.84
C ARG A 106 -8.60 -3.16 -1.43
N ILE A 107 -7.52 -2.77 -0.76
CA ILE A 107 -6.61 -1.71 -1.23
C ILE A 107 -5.93 -2.13 -2.54
N THR A 108 -5.45 -3.38 -2.62
CA THR A 108 -4.87 -3.91 -3.86
C THR A 108 -5.90 -3.89 -5.01
N LEU A 109 -7.15 -4.29 -4.75
CA LEU A 109 -8.20 -4.18 -5.75
C LEU A 109 -8.48 -2.72 -6.14
N GLY A 110 -8.44 -1.81 -5.18
CA GLY A 110 -8.57 -0.38 -5.44
C GLY A 110 -7.47 0.14 -6.37
N CYS A 111 -6.23 -0.33 -6.21
CA CYS A 111 -5.13 -0.01 -7.12
C CYS A 111 -5.42 -0.51 -8.54
N LEU A 112 -5.93 -1.72 -8.68
CA LEU A 112 -6.31 -2.27 -9.99
C LEU A 112 -7.45 -1.47 -10.62
N GLU A 113 -8.45 -1.08 -9.83
CA GLU A 113 -9.55 -0.25 -10.31
C GLU A 113 -9.05 1.13 -10.75
N ASP A 114 -8.13 1.74 -10.00
CA ASP A 114 -7.49 3.01 -10.38
C ASP A 114 -6.72 2.90 -11.71
N LEU A 115 -6.19 1.71 -12.02
CA LEU A 115 -5.50 1.43 -13.27
C LEU A 115 -6.47 1.15 -14.43
N GLY A 116 -7.78 1.09 -14.17
CA GLY A 116 -8.81 0.91 -15.19
C GLY A 116 -9.38 -0.49 -15.31
N TYR A 117 -8.96 -1.43 -14.45
CA TYR A 117 -9.53 -2.77 -14.45
C TYR A 117 -10.91 -2.81 -13.80
N SER A 118 -11.76 -3.71 -14.27
CA SER A 118 -12.98 -4.08 -13.56
C SER A 118 -12.63 -5.08 -12.47
N VAL A 119 -13.06 -4.81 -11.25
CA VAL A 119 -12.73 -5.62 -10.08
C VAL A 119 -13.98 -6.03 -9.33
N ASP A 120 -13.91 -7.17 -8.62
CA ASP A 120 -14.97 -7.66 -7.75
C ASP A 120 -14.49 -7.67 -6.31
N TYR A 121 -14.99 -6.77 -5.50
CA TYR A 121 -14.62 -6.66 -4.10
C TYR A 121 -15.11 -7.84 -3.24
N ASN A 122 -15.95 -8.72 -3.76
CA ASN A 122 -16.32 -9.95 -3.07
C ASN A 122 -15.20 -11.01 -3.12
N GLU A 123 -14.20 -10.81 -3.96
CA GLU A 123 -13.07 -11.74 -4.11
C GLU A 123 -11.89 -11.41 -3.19
N VAL A 124 -12.02 -10.38 -2.35
CA VAL A 124 -10.95 -10.04 -1.40
C VAL A 124 -10.82 -11.08 -0.30
N GLU A 125 -9.60 -11.25 0.17
CA GLU A 125 -9.31 -12.05 1.35
C GLU A 125 -9.50 -11.20 2.61
N THR A 126 -9.72 -11.84 3.74
CA THR A 126 -9.80 -11.14 5.03
C THR A 126 -8.43 -10.51 5.33
N TYR A 127 -8.44 -9.22 5.55
CA TYR A 127 -7.26 -8.45 5.92
C TYR A 127 -7.59 -7.63 7.17
N ASP A 128 -6.84 -7.86 8.23
CA ASP A 128 -6.95 -7.10 9.47
C ASP A 128 -5.63 -6.39 9.74
N PRO A 129 -5.57 -5.07 9.50
CA PRO A 129 -4.34 -4.32 9.71
C PRO A 129 -3.94 -4.17 11.17
N SER A 130 -4.80 -4.54 12.09
CA SER A 130 -4.49 -4.53 13.53
C SER A 130 -3.87 -5.83 14.03
N ASP A 131 -3.83 -6.86 13.20
CA ASP A 131 -3.26 -8.15 13.55
C ASP A 131 -1.73 -8.12 13.38
N PHE A 132 -1.10 -7.22 14.11
CA PHE A 132 0.35 -7.13 14.17
C PHE A 132 0.89 -8.27 15.02
N THR A 133 1.23 -9.36 14.39
CA THR A 133 2.00 -10.36 15.08
C THR A 133 3.44 -9.90 15.10
N VAL A 134 3.96 -9.65 16.27
CA VAL A 134 5.38 -9.33 16.45
C VAL A 134 6.18 -10.60 16.18
N TYR A 135 7.03 -10.55 15.20
CA TYR A 135 7.92 -11.66 14.83
C TYR A 135 9.33 -11.42 15.38
#